data_d787fe9af336d23552c89230920e0ca3
#
_entry.id   d787fe9af336d23552c89230920e0ca3
#
_cell.length_a   1.000
_cell.length_b   1.000
_cell.length_c   1.000
_cell.angle_alpha   90.00
_cell.angle_beta   90.00
_cell.angle_gamma   90.00
#
_symmetry.space_group_name_H-M   'P 1'
#
loop_
_entity.id
_entity.type
_entity.pdbx_description
1 polymer ?
#
loop_
_entity_poly.entity_id
_entity_poly.type
_entity_poly.pdbx_seq_one_letter_code
_entity_poly.pdbx_strand_id
1 'polypeptide(L)'
;KKIFKISGLLALGTFAITGIGLLVYNLRPVDIKSKADELEAYCKTKGYNADYGILVDYERNSLQKRLFVYDFNNDKVVMSSLGGHGSGGNSTVFRADFSNACGSHCSSLGHYRIGRERRMYNRPIMAFELDGLDRTNSNARPRAILINAGVGPLSWGCISLPFTRYAQLSGILEGLPKNVIVWAYD
;
A
#
# COMPACT_ATOMS: atom_id res chain seq x y z
N LYS A 1 3.79 51.21 22.39
CA LYS A 1 2.54 50.40 22.36
C LYS A 1 2.07 49.98 20.94
N LYS A 2 2.95 49.83 19.94
CA LYS A 2 2.54 49.43 18.57
C LYS A 2 3.30 48.26 17.98
N ILE A 3 4.13 47.54 18.75
CA ILE A 3 4.97 46.44 18.21
C ILE A 3 4.36 45.03 18.45
N PHE A 4 3.34 44.89 19.31
CA PHE A 4 2.79 43.56 19.66
C PHE A 4 1.64 43.04 18.77
N LYS A 5 1.19 43.80 17.76
CA LYS A 5 0.08 43.37 16.89
C LYS A 5 0.48 42.71 15.56
N ILE A 6 1.76 42.80 15.17
CA ILE A 6 2.19 42.26 13.84
C ILE A 6 2.60 40.79 13.93
N SER A 7 3.14 40.33 15.08
CA SER A 7 3.58 38.94 15.25
C SER A 7 2.42 37.93 15.37
N GLY A 8 1.25 38.33 15.84
CA GLY A 8 0.09 37.47 15.96
C GLY A 8 -0.59 37.17 14.62
N LEU A 9 -0.54 38.10 13.65
CA LEU A 9 -1.17 37.91 12.35
C LEU A 9 -0.36 37.01 11.41
N LEU A 10 0.97 37.04 11.53
CA LEU A 10 1.86 36.18 10.76
C LEU A 10 1.80 34.71 11.23
N ALA A 11 1.65 34.46 12.53
CA ALA A 11 1.52 33.12 13.07
C ALA A 11 0.18 32.46 12.66
N LEU A 12 -0.92 33.22 12.68
CA LEU A 12 -2.23 32.72 12.22
C LEU A 12 -2.26 32.47 10.71
N GLY A 13 -1.56 33.27 9.91
CA GLY A 13 -1.45 33.09 8.46
C GLY A 13 -0.70 31.81 8.07
N THR A 14 0.40 31.51 8.76
CA THR A 14 1.20 30.29 8.49
C THR A 14 0.47 29.01 8.90
N PHE A 15 -0.27 29.01 10.01
CA PHE A 15 -1.10 27.85 10.40
C PHE A 15 -2.27 27.61 9.42
N ALA A 16 -2.89 28.67 8.92
CA ALA A 16 -3.97 28.55 7.95
C ALA A 16 -3.48 28.00 6.59
N ILE A 17 -2.31 28.45 6.10
CA ILE A 17 -1.72 28.01 4.83
C ILE A 17 -1.27 26.54 4.93
N THR A 18 -0.67 26.13 6.05
CA THR A 18 -0.27 24.73 6.27
C THR A 18 -1.50 23.81 6.43
N GLY A 19 -2.53 24.26 7.11
CA GLY A 19 -3.79 23.53 7.26
C GLY A 19 -4.53 23.33 5.95
N ILE A 20 -4.62 24.38 5.11
CA ILE A 20 -5.22 24.31 3.78
C ILE A 20 -4.40 23.42 2.84
N GLY A 21 -3.07 23.54 2.87
CA GLY A 21 -2.17 22.69 2.09
C GLY A 21 -2.32 21.21 2.44
N LEU A 22 -2.44 20.87 3.73
CA LEU A 22 -2.66 19.51 4.19
C LEU A 22 -4.05 18.99 3.80
N LEU A 23 -5.09 19.84 3.85
CA LEU A 23 -6.45 19.50 3.44
C LEU A 23 -6.52 19.25 1.93
N VAL A 24 -5.89 20.09 1.11
CA VAL A 24 -5.83 19.94 -0.35
C VAL A 24 -5.05 18.70 -0.75
N TYR A 25 -3.95 18.39 -0.07
CA TYR A 25 -3.16 17.16 -0.31
C TYR A 25 -4.01 15.90 -0.07
N ASN A 26 -4.87 15.91 0.97
CA ASN A 26 -5.75 14.79 1.27
C ASN A 26 -6.96 14.67 0.31
N LEU A 27 -7.25 15.71 -0.48
CA LEU A 27 -8.34 15.75 -1.45
C LEU A 27 -7.90 15.43 -2.89
N ARG A 28 -6.62 15.11 -3.14
CA ARG A 28 -6.18 14.68 -4.47
C ARG A 28 -7.00 13.47 -4.92
N PRO A 29 -7.68 13.55 -6.08
CA PRO A 29 -8.33 12.39 -6.66
C PRO A 29 -7.27 11.31 -6.88
N VAL A 30 -7.56 10.09 -6.46
CA VAL A 30 -6.68 8.94 -6.74
C VAL A 30 -6.96 8.51 -8.16
N ASP A 31 -6.00 8.62 -9.04
CA ASP A 31 -6.08 8.08 -10.40
C ASP A 31 -5.83 6.56 -10.38
N ILE A 32 -6.75 5.85 -9.72
CA ILE A 32 -6.70 4.38 -9.66
C ILE A 32 -6.93 3.76 -11.02
N LYS A 33 -7.73 4.38 -11.86
CA LYS A 33 -8.06 3.87 -13.19
C LYS A 33 -6.81 3.74 -14.06
N SER A 34 -6.03 4.81 -14.20
CA SER A 34 -4.80 4.79 -14.99
C SER A 34 -3.82 3.73 -14.49
N LYS A 35 -3.65 3.61 -13.16
CA LYS A 35 -2.79 2.58 -12.56
C LYS A 35 -3.34 1.16 -12.74
N ALA A 36 -4.65 1.00 -12.73
CA ALA A 36 -5.30 -0.28 -13.01
C ALA A 36 -5.08 -0.70 -14.47
N ASP A 37 -5.22 0.23 -15.43
CA ASP A 37 -4.98 -0.02 -16.85
C ASP A 37 -3.51 -0.42 -17.11
N GLU A 38 -2.54 0.23 -16.46
CA GLU A 38 -1.13 -0.14 -16.51
C GLU A 38 -0.90 -1.57 -15.97
N LEU A 39 -1.50 -1.89 -14.82
CA LEU A 39 -1.37 -3.21 -14.20
C LEU A 39 -2.04 -4.30 -15.04
N GLU A 40 -3.22 -4.05 -15.61
CA GLU A 40 -3.90 -4.98 -16.50
C GLU A 40 -3.05 -5.29 -17.74
N ALA A 41 -2.50 -4.26 -18.38
CA ALA A 41 -1.60 -4.41 -19.53
C ALA A 41 -0.35 -5.23 -19.18
N TYR A 42 0.24 -4.99 -18.00
CA TYR A 42 1.33 -5.80 -17.47
C TYR A 42 0.90 -7.28 -17.30
N CYS A 43 -0.24 -7.53 -16.68
CA CYS A 43 -0.75 -8.89 -16.48
C CYS A 43 -0.97 -9.62 -17.80
N LYS A 44 -1.61 -8.98 -18.78
CA LYS A 44 -1.84 -9.54 -20.12
C LYS A 44 -0.52 -9.87 -20.83
N THR A 45 0.45 -8.96 -20.78
CA THR A 45 1.75 -9.13 -21.44
C THR A 45 2.57 -10.28 -20.82
N LYS A 46 2.45 -10.48 -19.51
CA LYS A 46 3.21 -11.50 -18.76
C LYS A 46 2.48 -12.82 -18.56
N GLY A 47 1.21 -12.92 -18.97
CA GLY A 47 0.38 -14.13 -18.80
C GLY A 47 -0.07 -14.36 -17.35
N TYR A 48 -0.23 -13.29 -16.58
CA TYR A 48 -0.81 -13.33 -15.24
C TYR A 48 -2.33 -13.21 -15.28
N ASN A 49 -2.97 -13.32 -14.11
CA ASN A 49 -4.41 -13.07 -14.00
C ASN A 49 -4.72 -11.63 -14.43
N ALA A 50 -5.62 -11.48 -15.40
CA ALA A 50 -6.07 -10.18 -15.92
C ALA A 50 -7.57 -9.94 -15.64
N ASP A 51 -8.15 -10.64 -14.66
CA ASP A 51 -9.50 -10.36 -14.16
C ASP A 51 -9.44 -9.39 -12.98
N TYR A 52 -8.41 -9.56 -12.12
CA TYR A 52 -8.23 -8.76 -10.91
C TYR A 52 -6.77 -8.40 -10.67
N GLY A 53 -6.55 -7.21 -10.12
CA GLY A 53 -5.26 -6.75 -9.64
C GLY A 53 -5.36 -6.04 -8.29
N ILE A 54 -4.25 -5.94 -7.59
CA ILE A 54 -4.16 -5.20 -6.33
C ILE A 54 -3.16 -4.06 -6.51
N LEU A 55 -3.60 -2.85 -6.22
CA LEU A 55 -2.81 -1.64 -6.26
C LEU A 55 -2.50 -1.19 -4.84
N VAL A 56 -1.23 -0.88 -4.56
CA VAL A 56 -0.79 -0.31 -3.29
C VAL A 56 -0.07 1.01 -3.56
N ASP A 57 -0.76 2.09 -3.29
CA ASP A 57 -0.33 3.47 -3.55
C ASP A 57 0.40 4.02 -2.33
N TYR A 58 1.72 4.03 -2.35
CA TYR A 58 2.56 4.52 -1.26
C TYR A 58 2.79 6.04 -1.27
N GLU A 59 2.39 6.77 -2.32
CA GLU A 59 2.27 8.24 -2.26
C GLU A 59 1.28 8.66 -1.16
N ARG A 60 0.31 7.79 -0.85
CA ARG A 60 -0.66 8.02 0.24
C ARG A 60 -0.07 7.56 1.57
N ASN A 61 -0.34 8.33 2.62
CA ASN A 61 0.08 7.93 3.97
C ASN A 61 -0.71 6.72 4.51
N SER A 62 -0.20 6.08 5.57
CA SER A 62 -0.80 4.86 6.15
C SER A 62 -2.19 5.06 6.76
N LEU A 63 -2.59 6.30 7.01
CA LEU A 63 -3.91 6.64 7.58
C LEU A 63 -4.98 6.83 6.50
N GLN A 64 -4.60 6.72 5.22
CA GLN A 64 -5.49 6.82 4.08
C GLN A 64 -5.71 5.44 3.44
N LYS A 65 -6.85 5.26 2.77
CA LYS A 65 -7.06 4.09 1.92
C LYS A 65 -6.06 4.15 0.77
N ARG A 66 -5.20 3.15 0.68
CA ARG A 66 -4.12 3.07 -0.31
C ARG A 66 -3.89 1.67 -0.87
N LEU A 67 -4.61 0.67 -0.38
CA LEU A 67 -4.72 -0.63 -1.04
C LEU A 67 -6.08 -0.71 -1.72
N PHE A 68 -6.08 -1.09 -2.99
CA PHE A 68 -7.28 -1.21 -3.81
C PHE A 68 -7.26 -2.54 -4.55
N VAL A 69 -8.33 -3.30 -4.47
CA VAL A 69 -8.57 -4.47 -5.33
C VAL A 69 -9.42 -4.00 -6.49
N TYR A 70 -8.91 -4.17 -7.70
CA TYR A 70 -9.54 -3.72 -8.92
C TYR A 70 -10.03 -4.91 -9.74
N ASP A 71 -11.28 -4.84 -10.18
CA ASP A 71 -11.90 -5.76 -11.11
C ASP A 71 -11.75 -5.16 -12.52
N PHE A 72 -10.84 -5.73 -13.32
CA PHE A 72 -10.54 -5.24 -14.67
C PHE A 72 -11.70 -5.47 -15.63
N ASN A 73 -12.47 -6.57 -15.46
CA ASN A 73 -13.59 -6.87 -16.33
C ASN A 73 -14.76 -5.88 -16.19
N ASN A 74 -14.97 -5.39 -14.95
CA ASN A 74 -16.06 -4.46 -14.65
C ASN A 74 -15.56 -3.02 -14.46
N ASP A 75 -14.28 -2.75 -14.66
CA ASP A 75 -13.62 -1.45 -14.56
C ASP A 75 -13.94 -0.71 -13.25
N LYS A 76 -13.76 -1.39 -12.10
CA LYS A 76 -14.12 -0.83 -10.80
C LYS A 76 -13.26 -1.34 -9.64
N VAL A 77 -13.13 -0.49 -8.64
CA VAL A 77 -12.59 -0.89 -7.33
C VAL A 77 -13.65 -1.70 -6.57
N VAL A 78 -13.36 -2.96 -6.25
CA VAL A 78 -14.25 -3.85 -5.48
C VAL A 78 -13.93 -3.86 -3.98
N MET A 79 -12.72 -3.46 -3.61
CA MET A 79 -12.31 -3.31 -2.22
C MET A 79 -11.28 -2.19 -2.09
N SER A 80 -11.37 -1.42 -1.00
CA SER A 80 -10.31 -0.48 -0.61
C SER A 80 -10.00 -0.58 0.87
N SER A 81 -8.73 -0.39 1.24
CA SER A 81 -8.26 -0.54 2.62
C SER A 81 -7.15 0.44 2.97
N LEU A 82 -6.98 0.68 4.26
CA LEU A 82 -5.69 1.11 4.79
C LEU A 82 -4.68 0.00 4.52
N GLY A 83 -3.40 0.36 4.40
CA GLY A 83 -2.31 -0.59 4.26
C GLY A 83 -1.09 -0.14 5.06
N GLY A 84 -0.57 -0.99 5.93
CA GLY A 84 0.70 -0.73 6.61
C GLY A 84 1.88 -0.83 5.65
N HIS A 85 2.99 -0.19 5.99
CA HIS A 85 4.28 -0.31 5.30
C HIS A 85 5.42 -0.57 6.28
N GLY A 86 6.61 -0.83 5.76
CA GLY A 86 7.80 -1.09 6.56
C GLY A 86 8.21 0.11 7.42
N SER A 87 8.66 -0.16 8.64
CA SER A 87 9.12 0.85 9.61
C SER A 87 10.59 1.22 9.46
N GLY A 88 11.30 0.60 8.51
CA GLY A 88 12.74 0.81 8.33
C GLY A 88 13.09 2.15 7.69
N GLY A 89 14.37 2.51 7.74
CA GLY A 89 14.86 3.81 7.28
C GLY A 89 14.29 4.96 8.12
N ASN A 90 13.89 6.02 7.45
CA ASN A 90 13.18 7.16 8.05
C ASN A 90 11.66 7.08 7.89
N SER A 91 11.11 5.87 7.74
CA SER A 91 9.68 5.66 7.55
C SER A 91 8.89 6.15 8.76
N THR A 92 7.78 6.82 8.49
CA THR A 92 6.79 7.27 9.47
C THR A 92 5.40 6.89 8.97
N VAL A 93 4.35 7.07 9.75
CA VAL A 93 2.97 6.85 9.29
C VAL A 93 2.59 7.72 8.07
N PHE A 94 3.31 8.81 7.83
CA PHE A 94 3.05 9.76 6.75
C PHE A 94 3.90 9.51 5.49
N ARG A 95 5.05 8.84 5.63
CA ARG A 95 6.00 8.59 4.54
C ARG A 95 6.67 7.24 4.72
N ALA A 96 6.80 6.48 3.63
CA ALA A 96 7.58 5.25 3.58
C ALA A 96 8.96 5.49 2.95
N ASP A 97 9.99 4.86 3.51
CA ASP A 97 11.26 4.63 2.82
C ASP A 97 11.24 3.21 2.24
N PHE A 98 11.88 3.03 1.09
CA PHE A 98 11.86 1.77 0.34
C PHE A 98 13.24 1.14 0.25
N SER A 99 13.30 -0.18 0.42
CA SER A 99 14.54 -0.95 0.28
C SER A 99 14.25 -2.41 0.03
N ASN A 100 15.04 -3.04 -0.85
CA ASN A 100 15.01 -4.48 -1.08
C ASN A 100 16.06 -5.24 -0.26
N ALA A 101 16.87 -4.55 0.55
CA ALA A 101 17.91 -5.19 1.36
C ALA A 101 17.30 -6.03 2.48
N CYS A 102 17.85 -7.23 2.71
CA CYS A 102 17.47 -8.07 3.84
C CYS A 102 17.78 -7.35 5.16
N GLY A 103 16.84 -7.42 6.13
CA GLY A 103 16.96 -6.74 7.43
C GLY A 103 16.68 -5.24 7.41
N SER A 104 16.37 -4.63 6.26
CA SER A 104 16.07 -3.20 6.17
C SER A 104 14.78 -2.78 6.87
N HIS A 105 13.85 -3.70 7.08
CA HIS A 105 12.48 -3.46 7.57
C HIS A 105 11.66 -2.46 6.73
N CYS A 106 12.16 -2.02 5.58
CA CYS A 106 11.44 -1.17 4.63
C CYS A 106 10.48 -1.99 3.78
N SER A 107 9.44 -1.38 3.23
CA SER A 107 8.71 -1.93 2.08
C SER A 107 9.57 -1.89 0.82
N SER A 108 9.22 -2.65 -0.19
CA SER A 108 9.83 -2.58 -1.52
C SER A 108 8.77 -2.21 -2.55
N LEU A 109 9.16 -1.47 -3.58
CA LEU A 109 8.28 -1.14 -4.70
C LEU A 109 8.36 -2.22 -5.79
N GLY A 110 7.34 -2.29 -6.63
CA GLY A 110 7.28 -3.15 -7.81
C GLY A 110 6.11 -4.12 -7.79
N HIS A 111 6.12 -5.03 -8.76
CA HIS A 111 5.10 -6.05 -8.93
C HIS A 111 5.42 -7.28 -8.08
N TYR A 112 4.39 -7.83 -7.46
CA TYR A 112 4.46 -9.08 -6.71
C TYR A 112 3.39 -10.04 -7.23
N ARG A 113 3.72 -11.32 -7.30
CA ARG A 113 2.72 -12.36 -7.46
C ARG A 113 2.26 -12.83 -6.08
N ILE A 114 0.94 -12.93 -5.88
CA ILE A 114 0.37 -13.54 -4.68
C ILE A 114 0.63 -15.06 -4.73
N GLY A 115 1.27 -15.55 -3.68
CA GLY A 115 1.50 -16.96 -3.43
C GLY A 115 0.39 -17.59 -2.61
N ARG A 116 0.71 -18.69 -1.94
CA ARG A 116 -0.26 -19.40 -1.09
C ARG A 116 -0.57 -18.60 0.18
N GLU A 117 -1.79 -18.76 0.67
CA GLU A 117 -2.15 -18.37 2.02
C GLU A 117 -1.59 -19.40 3.01
N ARG A 118 -1.02 -18.93 4.10
CA ARG A 118 -0.52 -19.78 5.18
C ARG A 118 -0.64 -19.11 6.55
N ARG A 119 -0.62 -19.91 7.61
CA ARG A 119 -0.50 -19.39 8.97
C ARG A 119 0.91 -18.82 9.18
N MET A 120 1.01 -17.64 9.77
CA MET A 120 2.30 -17.06 10.16
C MET A 120 2.95 -17.88 11.27
N TYR A 121 4.27 -18.02 11.19
CA TYR A 121 5.04 -18.68 12.25
C TYR A 121 4.85 -17.90 13.57
N ASN A 122 4.55 -18.61 14.65
CA ASN A 122 4.32 -18.07 16.01
C ASN A 122 3.15 -17.09 16.18
N ARG A 123 2.23 -16.99 15.21
CA ARG A 123 1.02 -16.17 15.33
C ARG A 123 -0.18 -16.90 14.72
N PRO A 124 -1.37 -16.82 15.34
CA PRO A 124 -2.59 -17.39 14.77
C PRO A 124 -3.18 -16.51 13.66
N ILE A 125 -2.33 -15.95 12.82
CA ILE A 125 -2.69 -15.00 11.76
C ILE A 125 -2.38 -15.66 10.43
N MET A 126 -3.33 -15.60 9.50
CA MET A 126 -3.14 -16.02 8.12
C MET A 126 -2.46 -14.90 7.32
N ALA A 127 -1.71 -15.27 6.31
CA ALA A 127 -1.02 -14.34 5.43
C ALA A 127 -0.82 -14.92 4.04
N PHE A 128 -0.89 -14.09 3.00
CA PHE A 128 -0.47 -14.43 1.65
C PHE A 128 1.02 -14.17 1.47
N GLU A 129 1.72 -15.14 0.97
CA GLU A 129 3.12 -14.99 0.54
C GLU A 129 3.18 -14.09 -0.69
N LEU A 130 4.24 -13.29 -0.80
CA LEU A 130 4.50 -12.45 -1.96
C LEU A 130 5.82 -12.85 -2.63
N ASP A 131 5.75 -13.13 -3.93
CA ASP A 131 6.91 -13.33 -4.79
C ASP A 131 7.22 -12.01 -5.51
N GLY A 132 8.39 -11.43 -5.26
CA GLY A 132 8.83 -10.23 -5.98
C GLY A 132 9.16 -10.55 -7.44
N LEU A 133 8.63 -9.78 -8.37
CA LEU A 133 8.79 -9.98 -9.81
C LEU A 133 9.76 -8.97 -10.44
N ASP A 134 10.13 -7.92 -9.72
CA ASP A 134 11.01 -6.86 -10.15
C ASP A 134 12.34 -6.89 -9.38
N ARG A 135 13.37 -6.27 -9.95
CA ARG A 135 14.67 -6.15 -9.28
C ARG A 135 14.57 -5.37 -7.95
N THR A 136 13.62 -4.44 -7.85
CA THR A 136 13.36 -3.62 -6.66
C THR A 136 12.74 -4.39 -5.49
N ASN A 137 12.22 -5.60 -5.72
CA ASN A 137 11.59 -6.44 -4.71
C ASN A 137 11.99 -7.93 -4.79
N SER A 138 13.06 -8.25 -5.52
CA SER A 138 13.53 -9.63 -5.75
C SER A 138 13.82 -10.41 -4.46
N ASN A 139 14.07 -9.72 -3.34
CA ASN A 139 14.29 -10.32 -2.03
C ASN A 139 13.00 -10.50 -1.22
N ALA A 140 11.81 -10.37 -1.83
CA ALA A 140 10.54 -10.49 -1.09
C ALA A 140 10.43 -11.84 -0.35
N ARG A 141 10.77 -12.96 -0.99
CA ARG A 141 10.73 -14.30 -0.37
C ARG A 141 11.77 -14.45 0.76
N PRO A 142 13.07 -14.19 0.56
CA PRO A 142 14.05 -14.26 1.64
C PRO A 142 13.73 -13.35 2.83
N ARG A 143 13.07 -12.21 2.57
CA ARG A 143 12.65 -11.23 3.59
C ARG A 143 11.31 -11.59 4.23
N ALA A 144 10.64 -12.65 3.80
CA ALA A 144 9.29 -13.04 4.24
C ALA A 144 8.27 -11.90 4.13
N ILE A 145 8.27 -11.19 2.98
CA ILE A 145 7.28 -10.14 2.70
C ILE A 145 5.93 -10.78 2.41
N LEU A 146 4.90 -10.33 3.11
CA LEU A 146 3.56 -10.91 3.11
C LEU A 146 2.49 -9.83 2.98
N ILE A 147 1.30 -10.22 2.55
CA ILE A 147 0.06 -9.52 2.91
C ILE A 147 -0.53 -10.23 4.12
N ASN A 148 -0.71 -9.53 5.22
CA ASN A 148 -1.19 -10.12 6.47
C ASN A 148 -2.20 -9.23 7.19
N ALA A 149 -3.01 -9.84 8.05
CA ALA A 149 -3.78 -9.08 9.03
C ALA A 149 -2.85 -8.44 10.06
N GLY A 150 -3.07 -7.17 10.37
CA GLY A 150 -2.26 -6.41 11.33
C GLY A 150 -3.05 -5.29 11.99
N VAL A 151 -2.53 -4.80 13.11
CA VAL A 151 -3.21 -3.78 13.94
C VAL A 151 -2.59 -2.39 13.82
N GLY A 152 -1.51 -2.22 13.06
CA GLY A 152 -0.77 -0.96 12.99
C GLY A 152 -0.47 -0.48 11.58
N PRO A 153 -0.16 0.81 11.44
CA PRO A 153 0.22 1.41 10.17
C PRO A 153 1.64 1.04 9.71
N LEU A 154 2.46 0.46 10.59
CA LEU A 154 3.85 0.09 10.35
C LEU A 154 4.07 -1.42 10.55
N SER A 155 4.97 -1.99 9.77
CA SER A 155 5.36 -3.40 9.73
C SER A 155 6.88 -3.53 9.60
N TRP A 156 7.38 -4.75 9.33
CA TRP A 156 8.77 -4.99 8.95
C TRP A 156 8.92 -5.22 7.43
N GLY A 157 8.15 -4.47 6.65
CA GLY A 157 8.16 -4.52 5.19
C GLY A 157 6.90 -5.16 4.57
N CYS A 158 6.10 -5.87 5.35
CA CYS A 158 4.86 -6.48 4.90
C CYS A 158 3.77 -5.44 4.60
N ILE A 159 2.81 -5.81 3.77
CA ILE A 159 1.57 -5.06 3.55
C ILE A 159 0.57 -5.53 4.60
N SER A 160 0.36 -4.74 5.66
CA SER A 160 -0.53 -5.11 6.76
C SER A 160 -1.89 -4.47 6.59
N LEU A 161 -2.97 -5.26 6.72
CA LEU A 161 -4.35 -4.82 6.59
C LEU A 161 -5.10 -4.97 7.91
N PRO A 162 -6.12 -4.14 8.20
CA PRO A 162 -7.07 -4.42 9.28
C PRO A 162 -7.67 -5.81 9.13
N PHE A 163 -7.92 -6.53 10.24
CA PHE A 163 -8.39 -7.92 10.22
C PHE A 163 -9.62 -8.16 9.33
N THR A 164 -10.62 -7.27 9.41
CA THR A 164 -11.84 -7.37 8.59
C THR A 164 -11.55 -7.20 7.10
N ARG A 165 -10.56 -6.36 6.75
CA ARG A 165 -10.15 -6.14 5.36
C ARG A 165 -9.30 -7.27 4.83
N TYR A 166 -8.46 -7.86 5.67
CA TYR A 166 -7.73 -9.08 5.30
C TYR A 166 -8.71 -10.23 5.02
N ALA A 167 -9.70 -10.46 5.89
CA ALA A 167 -10.72 -11.48 5.67
C ALA A 167 -11.53 -11.25 4.37
N GLN A 168 -11.88 -10.00 4.07
CA GLN A 168 -12.54 -9.65 2.81
C GLN A 168 -11.64 -9.95 1.61
N LEU A 169 -10.34 -9.60 1.68
CA LEU A 169 -9.37 -9.89 0.63
C LEU A 169 -9.21 -11.40 0.42
N SER A 170 -9.08 -12.18 1.51
CA SER A 170 -8.98 -13.64 1.44
C SER A 170 -10.19 -14.23 0.72
N GLY A 171 -11.41 -13.81 1.10
CA GLY A 171 -12.64 -14.29 0.43
C GLY A 171 -12.71 -13.93 -1.06
N ILE A 172 -12.21 -12.76 -1.46
CA ILE A 172 -12.11 -12.39 -2.88
C ILE A 172 -11.12 -13.32 -3.59
N LEU A 173 -9.93 -13.55 -3.02
CA LEU A 173 -8.85 -14.31 -3.65
C LEU A 173 -9.14 -15.82 -3.72
N GLU A 174 -9.92 -16.38 -2.78
CA GLU A 174 -10.36 -17.79 -2.82
C GLU A 174 -11.16 -18.12 -4.07
N GLY A 175 -11.94 -17.18 -4.57
CA GLY A 175 -12.75 -17.33 -5.78
C GLY A 175 -12.02 -17.06 -7.09
N LEU A 176 -10.75 -16.63 -7.05
CA LEU A 176 -10.02 -16.18 -8.23
C LEU A 176 -9.02 -17.24 -8.74
N PRO A 177 -8.72 -17.22 -10.06
CA PRO A 177 -7.58 -17.95 -10.60
C PRO A 177 -6.29 -17.52 -9.90
N LYS A 178 -5.31 -18.44 -9.86
CA LYS A 178 -3.98 -18.14 -9.32
C LYS A 178 -3.27 -17.03 -10.12
N ASN A 179 -2.17 -16.51 -9.58
CA ASN A 179 -1.33 -15.49 -10.21
C ASN A 179 -1.95 -14.08 -10.27
N VAL A 180 -2.72 -13.69 -9.26
CA VAL A 180 -3.10 -12.28 -9.05
C VAL A 180 -1.85 -11.47 -8.72
N ILE A 181 -1.75 -10.29 -9.33
CA ILE A 181 -0.60 -9.39 -9.15
C ILE A 181 -0.95 -8.26 -8.19
N VAL A 182 0.00 -7.96 -7.31
CA VAL A 182 0.03 -6.76 -6.47
C VAL A 182 1.07 -5.82 -7.05
N TRP A 183 0.72 -4.59 -7.31
CA TRP A 183 1.67 -3.55 -7.70
C TRP A 183 1.76 -2.49 -6.61
N ALA A 184 2.93 -2.41 -5.97
CA ALA A 184 3.28 -1.38 -5.00
C ALA A 184 4.08 -0.28 -5.70
N TYR A 185 3.57 0.95 -5.66
CA TYR A 185 4.17 2.12 -6.31
C TYR A 185 4.15 3.35 -5.40
N ASP A 186 4.95 4.37 -5.78
CA ASP A 186 5.11 5.63 -5.08
C ASP A 186 5.27 6.76 -6.11
#